data_7fcc15c30dd2b13bd04d459aa69cb986
#
_entry.id   7fcc15c30dd2b13bd04d459aa69cb986
#
_cell.length_a   1.000
_cell.length_b   1.000
_cell.length_c   1.000
_cell.angle_alpha   90.00
_cell.angle_beta   90.00
_cell.angle_gamma   90.00
#
_symmetry.space_group_name_H-M   'P 1'
#
loop_
_entity.id
_entity.type
_entity.pdbx_description
1 polymer ?
#
loop_
_entity_poly.entity_id
_entity_poly.type
_entity_poly.pdbx_seq_one_letter_code
_entity_poly.pdbx_strand_id
1 'polypeptide(L)'
;YLNAKIALPKYAFGAVKNKDNVKNAREHKGQKYVFQTDIRDFFPSISYKRVYAALTSAGFSPDVDSLITRLTTYKGHLPQGAPTSTFLANLVFSTTGDQIQHIANQYNLRFTTFVDDVTLSSQSDFKDLVPAIIGIITDAGYKISHSKTTYKSGITEITGVKMLNNSMTVTDKFRIKFDNELNSEATVKGLQNY
;
A
#
# COMPACT_ATOMS: atom_id res chain seq x y z
N TYR A 1 -4.01 -8.36 18.23
CA TYR A 1 -3.65 -7.49 19.37
C TYR A 1 -3.01 -6.17 18.91
N LEU A 2 -1.99 -6.20 18.04
CA LEU A 2 -1.33 -4.98 17.54
C LEU A 2 -2.32 -4.01 16.87
N ASN A 3 -3.20 -4.51 15.99
CA ASN A 3 -4.24 -3.72 15.32
C ASN A 3 -5.22 -3.01 16.28
N ALA A 4 -5.32 -3.47 17.53
CA ALA A 4 -6.16 -2.83 18.54
C ALA A 4 -5.44 -1.71 19.31
N LYS A 5 -4.11 -1.66 19.22
CA LYS A 5 -3.26 -0.71 19.96
C LYS A 5 -2.65 0.34 19.05
N ILE A 6 -2.44 0.03 17.76
CA ILE A 6 -1.79 0.91 16.79
C ILE A 6 -2.79 1.22 15.67
N ALA A 7 -3.11 2.49 15.50
CA ALA A 7 -3.88 2.96 14.36
C ALA A 7 -2.95 3.18 13.17
N LEU A 8 -3.17 2.45 12.08
CA LEU A 8 -2.47 2.70 10.83
C LEU A 8 -3.01 3.97 10.15
N PRO A 9 -2.19 4.68 9.36
CA PRO A 9 -2.61 5.89 8.65
C PRO A 9 -3.82 5.66 7.75
N LYS A 10 -4.62 6.71 7.54
CA LYS A 10 -5.84 6.63 6.72
C LYS A 10 -5.55 6.26 5.27
N TYR A 11 -4.41 6.68 4.74
CA TYR A 11 -3.98 6.37 3.37
C TYR A 11 -3.53 4.92 3.16
N ALA A 12 -3.27 4.13 4.23
CA ALA A 12 -2.92 2.72 4.12
C ALA A 12 -4.18 1.86 3.90
N PHE A 13 -4.18 1.05 2.83
CA PHE A 13 -5.32 0.19 2.45
C PHE A 13 -4.99 -1.30 2.48
N GLY A 14 -3.79 -1.70 2.11
CA GLY A 14 -3.40 -3.12 2.04
C GLY A 14 -3.37 -3.79 3.40
N ALA A 15 -4.12 -4.88 3.58
CA ALA A 15 -4.29 -5.66 4.82
C ALA A 15 -4.71 -4.82 6.04
N VAL A 16 -5.49 -3.79 5.82
CA VAL A 16 -6.13 -2.98 6.87
C VAL A 16 -7.59 -3.41 7.01
N LYS A 17 -8.03 -3.62 8.26
CA LYS A 17 -9.42 -4.05 8.55
C LYS A 17 -10.43 -3.12 7.88
N ASN A 18 -11.43 -3.68 7.22
CA ASN A 18 -12.50 -2.99 6.50
C ASN A 18 -12.01 -2.16 5.29
N LYS A 19 -10.78 -2.38 4.80
CA LYS A 19 -10.26 -1.79 3.58
C LYS A 19 -9.91 -2.90 2.57
N ASP A 20 -10.08 -2.61 1.29
CA ASP A 20 -9.84 -3.51 0.17
C ASP A 20 -9.33 -2.72 -1.05
N ASN A 21 -9.00 -3.43 -2.12
CA ASN A 21 -8.51 -2.84 -3.36
C ASN A 21 -9.55 -1.96 -4.06
N VAL A 22 -10.84 -2.29 -3.94
CA VAL A 22 -11.93 -1.50 -4.53
C VAL A 22 -12.08 -0.17 -3.79
N LYS A 23 -12.00 -0.19 -2.45
CA LYS A 23 -12.01 1.03 -1.63
C LYS A 23 -10.77 1.87 -1.91
N ASN A 24 -9.59 1.24 -2.06
CA ASN A 24 -8.37 1.93 -2.47
C ASN A 24 -8.56 2.66 -3.80
N ALA A 25 -9.03 1.97 -4.83
CA ALA A 25 -9.29 2.58 -6.13
C ALA A 25 -10.34 3.71 -6.05
N ARG A 26 -11.37 3.54 -5.20
CA ARG A 26 -12.45 4.52 -5.00
C ARG A 26 -11.94 5.87 -4.51
N GLU A 27 -10.85 5.91 -3.72
CA GLU A 27 -10.23 7.16 -3.28
C GLU A 27 -9.76 8.03 -4.47
N HIS A 28 -9.41 7.40 -5.59
CA HIS A 28 -8.93 8.07 -6.80
C HIS A 28 -10.01 8.28 -7.85
N LYS A 29 -11.27 7.92 -7.55
CA LYS A 29 -12.39 8.10 -8.50
C LYS A 29 -12.54 9.57 -8.90
N GLY A 30 -12.73 9.80 -10.20
CA GLY A 30 -12.92 11.11 -10.78
C GLY A 30 -11.63 11.94 -10.90
N GLN A 31 -10.46 11.40 -10.60
CA GLN A 31 -9.20 12.12 -10.80
C GLN A 31 -8.71 11.94 -12.24
N LYS A 32 -8.11 13.00 -12.80
CA LYS A 32 -7.66 13.04 -14.20
C LYS A 32 -6.23 12.54 -14.35
N TYR A 33 -5.34 12.91 -13.43
CA TYR A 33 -3.94 12.55 -13.46
C TYR A 33 -3.64 11.56 -12.33
N VAL A 34 -2.89 10.50 -12.64
CA VAL A 34 -2.57 9.44 -11.69
C VAL A 34 -1.09 9.09 -11.81
N PHE A 35 -0.38 9.18 -10.71
CA PHE A 35 0.97 8.64 -10.51
C PHE A 35 0.86 7.34 -9.73
N GLN A 36 1.56 6.31 -10.19
CA GLN A 36 1.70 5.02 -9.51
C GLN A 36 3.13 4.55 -9.54
N THR A 37 3.57 3.98 -8.44
CA THR A 37 4.85 3.28 -8.33
C THR A 37 4.72 2.12 -7.36
N ASP A 38 5.59 1.13 -7.52
CA ASP A 38 5.69 -0.07 -6.69
C ASP A 38 7.05 -0.06 -5.98
N ILE A 39 7.08 -0.42 -4.72
CA ILE A 39 8.31 -0.54 -3.93
C ILE A 39 8.88 -1.94 -4.14
N ARG A 40 10.04 -1.99 -4.81
CA ARG A 40 10.71 -3.26 -5.07
C ARG A 40 11.21 -3.91 -3.79
N ASP A 41 11.02 -5.22 -3.68
CA ASP A 41 11.46 -6.02 -2.53
C ASP A 41 10.97 -5.43 -1.19
N PHE A 42 9.70 -4.97 -1.13
CA PHE A 42 9.17 -4.19 -0.02
C PHE A 42 9.41 -4.87 1.33
N PHE A 43 8.94 -6.10 1.53
CA PHE A 43 9.13 -6.81 2.79
C PHE A 43 10.62 -7.07 3.12
N PRO A 44 11.44 -7.59 2.20
CA PRO A 44 12.88 -7.75 2.44
C PRO A 44 13.63 -6.43 2.71
N SER A 45 13.14 -5.30 2.22
CA SER A 45 13.74 -3.98 2.48
C SER A 45 13.52 -3.49 3.92
N ILE A 46 12.57 -4.11 4.65
CA ILE A 46 12.24 -3.76 6.02
C ILE A 46 13.06 -4.62 6.98
N SER A 47 14.16 -4.05 7.47
CA SER A 47 15.05 -4.72 8.40
C SER A 47 14.49 -4.81 9.83
N TYR A 48 15.05 -5.73 10.63
CA TYR A 48 14.84 -5.84 12.07
C TYR A 48 14.90 -4.46 12.77
N LYS A 49 15.92 -3.66 12.45
CA LYS A 49 16.11 -2.33 13.07
C LYS A 49 14.94 -1.39 12.76
N ARG A 50 14.40 -1.43 11.54
CA ARG A 50 13.26 -0.59 11.14
C ARG A 50 11.98 -1.00 11.87
N VAL A 51 11.74 -2.32 12.01
CA VAL A 51 10.59 -2.83 12.78
C VAL A 51 10.68 -2.40 14.24
N TYR A 52 11.86 -2.61 14.88
CA TYR A 52 12.10 -2.21 16.25
C TYR A 52 11.83 -0.71 16.45
N ALA A 53 12.43 0.15 15.62
CA ALA A 53 12.26 1.60 15.71
C ALA A 53 10.79 2.03 15.53
N ALA A 54 10.05 1.39 14.64
CA ALA A 54 8.64 1.70 14.42
C ALA A 54 7.76 1.31 15.62
N LEU A 55 8.07 0.21 16.30
CA LEU A 55 7.38 -0.21 17.52
C LEU A 55 7.69 0.75 18.68
N THR A 56 8.96 1.14 18.85
CA THR A 56 9.37 2.15 19.85
C THR A 56 8.62 3.46 19.62
N SER A 57 8.56 3.93 18.38
CA SER A 57 7.81 5.15 18.02
C SER A 57 6.30 5.02 18.27
N ALA A 58 5.76 3.78 18.22
CA ALA A 58 4.38 3.49 18.57
C ALA A 58 4.12 3.38 20.09
N GLY A 59 5.15 3.57 20.94
CA GLY A 59 5.05 3.66 22.38
C GLY A 59 5.13 2.34 23.16
N PHE A 60 5.69 1.29 22.54
CA PHE A 60 5.95 0.03 23.26
C PHE A 60 7.24 0.13 24.09
N SER A 61 7.35 -0.71 25.12
CA SER A 61 8.58 -0.82 25.89
C SER A 61 9.68 -1.58 25.13
N PRO A 62 10.97 -1.31 25.39
CA PRO A 62 12.09 -1.98 24.72
C PRO A 62 12.03 -3.52 24.73
N ASP A 63 11.57 -4.11 25.83
CA ASP A 63 11.43 -5.56 25.96
C ASP A 63 10.35 -6.11 25.01
N VAL A 64 9.22 -5.39 24.92
CA VAL A 64 8.10 -5.74 24.01
C VAL A 64 8.53 -5.54 22.55
N ASP A 65 9.22 -4.43 22.23
CA ASP A 65 9.77 -4.17 20.90
C ASP A 65 10.72 -5.27 20.46
N SER A 66 11.65 -5.67 21.34
CA SER A 66 12.60 -6.74 21.08
C SER A 66 11.88 -8.07 20.85
N LEU A 67 10.92 -8.41 21.70
CA LEU A 67 10.16 -9.66 21.58
C LEU A 67 9.36 -9.71 20.28
N ILE A 68 8.56 -8.68 20.00
CA ILE A 68 7.75 -8.63 18.76
C ILE A 68 8.65 -8.70 17.54
N THR A 69 9.70 -7.90 17.50
CA THR A 69 10.61 -7.86 16.36
C THR A 69 11.27 -9.22 16.09
N ARG A 70 11.72 -9.93 17.15
CA ARG A 70 12.30 -11.29 17.02
C ARG A 70 11.30 -12.32 16.51
N LEU A 71 10.05 -12.24 16.96
CA LEU A 71 9.00 -13.18 16.55
C LEU A 71 8.49 -12.94 15.13
N THR A 72 8.65 -11.73 14.59
CA THR A 72 8.05 -11.32 13.32
C THR A 72 9.06 -11.11 12.19
N THR A 73 10.36 -11.18 12.48
CA THR A 73 11.41 -11.09 11.46
C THR A 73 12.11 -12.46 11.26
N TYR A 74 12.53 -12.70 10.04
CA TYR A 74 13.31 -13.87 9.67
C TYR A 74 14.57 -13.44 8.92
N LYS A 75 15.74 -13.98 9.30
CA LYS A 75 17.05 -13.58 8.75
C LYS A 75 17.25 -12.05 8.74
N GLY A 76 16.74 -11.37 9.78
CA GLY A 76 16.92 -9.93 9.96
C GLY A 76 15.98 -9.02 9.17
N HIS A 77 14.97 -9.56 8.48
CA HIS A 77 14.00 -8.81 7.66
C HIS A 77 12.56 -9.32 7.86
N LEU A 78 11.56 -8.55 7.42
CA LEU A 78 10.19 -9.03 7.38
C LEU A 78 10.05 -10.13 6.31
N PRO A 79 9.53 -11.32 6.67
CA PRO A 79 9.27 -12.38 5.70
C PRO A 79 8.02 -12.05 4.87
N GLN A 80 8.08 -12.34 3.56
CA GLN A 80 6.89 -12.27 2.72
C GLN A 80 5.94 -13.42 3.06
N GLY A 81 4.63 -13.14 3.13
CA GLY A 81 3.59 -14.15 3.37
C GLY A 81 3.29 -14.44 4.85
N ALA A 82 4.05 -13.88 5.81
CA ALA A 82 3.68 -14.04 7.22
C ALA A 82 2.49 -13.11 7.57
N PRO A 83 1.53 -13.56 8.41
CA PRO A 83 0.32 -12.80 8.74
C PRO A 83 0.57 -11.43 9.38
N THR A 84 1.69 -11.27 10.07
CA THR A 84 2.09 -10.02 10.74
C THR A 84 2.84 -9.05 9.84
N SER A 85 3.43 -9.53 8.74
CA SER A 85 4.37 -8.76 7.92
C SER A 85 3.74 -7.53 7.30
N THR A 86 2.53 -7.64 6.75
CA THR A 86 1.88 -6.50 6.09
C THR A 86 1.52 -5.39 7.07
N PHE A 87 1.04 -5.75 8.27
CA PHE A 87 0.76 -4.76 9.31
C PHE A 87 2.02 -4.01 9.73
N LEU A 88 3.10 -4.74 10.01
CA LEU A 88 4.38 -4.15 10.40
C LEU A 88 5.02 -3.35 9.27
N ALA A 89 4.87 -3.79 8.02
CA ALA A 89 5.35 -3.06 6.86
C ALA A 89 4.62 -1.71 6.71
N ASN A 90 3.29 -1.69 6.86
CA ASN A 90 2.52 -0.45 6.87
C ASN A 90 2.95 0.48 8.03
N LEU A 91 3.21 -0.08 9.21
CA LEU A 91 3.68 0.70 10.36
C LEU A 91 5.06 1.31 10.10
N VAL A 92 6.00 0.52 9.58
CA VAL A 92 7.36 1.02 9.25
C VAL A 92 7.30 2.06 8.13
N PHE A 93 6.46 1.84 7.11
CA PHE A 93 6.33 2.76 5.98
C PHE A 93 5.62 4.06 6.37
N SER A 94 4.89 4.11 7.49
CA SER A 94 4.11 5.30 7.86
C SER A 94 4.96 6.56 7.97
N THR A 95 6.19 6.48 8.47
CA THR A 95 7.10 7.64 8.53
C THR A 95 7.36 8.25 7.14
N THR A 96 7.58 7.40 6.13
CA THR A 96 7.76 7.84 4.74
C THR A 96 6.43 8.30 4.13
N GLY A 97 5.37 7.54 4.38
CA GLY A 97 4.03 7.85 3.89
C GLY A 97 3.49 9.18 4.43
N ASP A 98 3.78 9.54 5.68
CA ASP A 98 3.36 10.81 6.29
C ASP A 98 4.05 12.01 5.61
N GLN A 99 5.31 11.86 5.17
CA GLN A 99 5.98 12.90 4.38
C GLN A 99 5.32 13.07 3.00
N ILE A 100 4.96 11.96 2.35
CA ILE A 100 4.21 12.00 1.07
C ILE A 100 2.81 12.61 1.30
N GLN A 101 2.13 12.23 2.39
CA GLN A 101 0.82 12.78 2.74
C GLN A 101 0.89 14.29 2.99
N HIS A 102 1.99 14.79 3.57
CA HIS A 102 2.20 16.22 3.75
C HIS A 102 2.21 16.96 2.40
N ILE A 103 3.00 16.46 1.43
CA ILE A 103 2.99 16.99 0.04
C ILE A 103 1.60 16.86 -0.58
N ALA A 104 0.96 15.70 -0.44
CA ALA A 104 -0.36 15.47 -0.99
C ALA A 104 -1.38 16.50 -0.46
N ASN A 105 -1.35 16.80 0.82
CA ASN A 105 -2.22 17.82 1.44
C ASN A 105 -1.91 19.23 0.90
N GLN A 106 -0.62 19.58 0.78
CA GLN A 106 -0.19 20.90 0.30
C GLN A 106 -0.66 21.18 -1.13
N TYR A 107 -0.65 20.15 -1.99
CA TYR A 107 -1.00 20.28 -3.41
C TYR A 107 -2.38 19.69 -3.76
N ASN A 108 -3.21 19.40 -2.75
CA ASN A 108 -4.56 18.83 -2.91
C ASN A 108 -4.55 17.55 -3.77
N LEU A 109 -3.57 16.68 -3.54
CA LEU A 109 -3.50 15.36 -4.16
C LEU A 109 -4.21 14.34 -3.26
N ARG A 110 -4.79 13.31 -3.87
CA ARG A 110 -5.20 12.10 -3.16
C ARG A 110 -4.03 11.15 -3.10
N PHE A 111 -3.80 10.57 -1.94
CA PHE A 111 -2.70 9.63 -1.69
C PHE A 111 -3.20 8.38 -1.02
N THR A 112 -2.82 7.22 -1.54
CA THR A 112 -3.03 5.93 -0.89
C THR A 112 -1.85 5.00 -1.08
N THR A 113 -1.73 4.01 -0.17
CA THR A 113 -0.84 2.87 -0.32
C THR A 113 -1.62 1.56 -0.23
N PHE A 114 -1.27 0.59 -1.06
CA PHE A 114 -1.78 -0.76 -0.98
C PHE A 114 -0.61 -1.73 -0.91
N VAL A 115 -0.14 -1.98 0.31
CA VAL A 115 1.12 -2.68 0.63
C VAL A 115 2.32 -1.93 0.03
N ASP A 116 2.88 -2.46 -1.06
CA ASP A 116 4.02 -1.93 -1.83
C ASP A 116 3.62 -0.95 -2.95
N ASP A 117 2.33 -0.91 -3.31
CA ASP A 117 1.83 0.03 -4.31
C ASP A 117 1.58 1.42 -3.68
N VAL A 118 2.15 2.44 -4.28
CA VAL A 118 1.97 3.86 -3.94
C VAL A 118 1.21 4.54 -5.06
N THR A 119 0.07 5.17 -4.75
CA THR A 119 -0.78 5.87 -5.72
C THR A 119 -1.06 7.30 -5.28
N LEU A 120 -0.81 8.26 -6.18
CA LEU A 120 -1.26 9.65 -6.02
C LEU A 120 -2.10 10.06 -7.22
N SER A 121 -3.09 10.93 -6.99
CA SER A 121 -3.93 11.43 -8.09
C SER A 121 -4.48 12.82 -7.84
N SER A 122 -4.81 13.53 -8.93
CA SER A 122 -5.38 14.88 -8.89
C SER A 122 -6.19 15.20 -10.14
N GLN A 123 -7.04 16.23 -10.05
CA GLN A 123 -7.67 16.87 -11.21
C GLN A 123 -6.70 17.73 -12.00
N SER A 124 -5.70 18.30 -11.34
CA SER A 124 -4.66 19.14 -11.95
C SER A 124 -3.40 18.32 -12.21
N ASP A 125 -2.64 18.71 -13.23
CA ASP A 125 -1.35 18.11 -13.51
C ASP A 125 -0.38 18.39 -12.35
N PHE A 126 0.29 17.33 -11.88
CA PHE A 126 1.27 17.38 -10.79
C PHE A 126 2.57 16.65 -11.14
N LYS A 127 2.84 16.49 -12.45
CA LYS A 127 4.02 15.76 -12.95
C LYS A 127 5.33 16.28 -12.36
N ASP A 128 5.43 17.59 -12.14
CA ASP A 128 6.62 18.22 -11.59
C ASP A 128 6.89 17.87 -10.12
N LEU A 129 5.89 17.34 -9.38
CA LEU A 129 6.05 16.86 -8.02
C LEU A 129 6.54 15.40 -7.95
N VAL A 130 6.43 14.64 -9.04
CA VAL A 130 6.79 13.23 -9.07
C VAL A 130 8.24 12.96 -8.64
N PRO A 131 9.25 13.74 -9.10
CA PRO A 131 10.63 13.55 -8.65
C PRO A 131 10.78 13.72 -7.12
N ALA A 132 10.11 14.69 -6.52
CA ALA A 132 10.15 14.92 -5.07
C ALA A 132 9.50 13.75 -4.31
N ILE A 133 8.37 13.22 -4.79
CA ILE A 133 7.69 12.06 -4.20
C ILE A 133 8.61 10.82 -4.27
N ILE A 134 9.24 10.58 -5.42
CA ILE A 134 10.22 9.49 -5.59
C ILE A 134 11.41 9.70 -4.66
N GLY A 135 11.91 10.93 -4.54
CA GLY A 135 13.00 11.29 -3.63
C GLY A 135 12.70 10.88 -2.19
N ILE A 136 11.53 11.21 -1.65
CA ILE A 136 11.11 10.81 -0.29
C ILE A 136 11.20 9.29 -0.10
N ILE A 137 10.73 8.51 -1.10
CA ILE A 137 10.76 7.05 -1.04
C ILE A 137 12.20 6.52 -1.05
N THR A 138 13.04 7.06 -1.95
CA THR A 138 14.42 6.60 -2.13
C THR A 138 15.34 7.05 -0.99
N ASP A 139 15.17 8.25 -0.47
CA ASP A 139 15.92 8.79 0.67
C ASP A 139 15.60 8.02 1.96
N ALA A 140 14.39 7.48 2.08
CA ALA A 140 14.02 6.54 3.13
C ALA A 140 14.61 5.14 2.94
N GLY A 141 15.45 4.92 1.91
CA GLY A 141 16.15 3.67 1.64
C GLY A 141 15.32 2.60 0.93
N TYR A 142 14.18 2.94 0.36
CA TYR A 142 13.42 2.05 -0.49
C TYR A 142 13.86 2.14 -1.96
N LYS A 143 13.60 1.09 -2.72
CA LYS A 143 13.84 1.06 -4.17
C LYS A 143 12.51 0.99 -4.90
N ILE A 144 12.32 1.85 -5.91
CA ILE A 144 11.13 1.78 -6.75
C ILE A 144 11.32 0.82 -7.93
N SER A 145 10.22 0.27 -8.41
CA SER A 145 10.18 -0.52 -9.64
C SER A 145 9.93 0.41 -10.84
N HIS A 146 10.99 0.75 -11.57
CA HIS A 146 10.86 1.66 -12.72
C HIS A 146 9.89 1.14 -13.79
N SER A 147 9.81 -0.18 -14.00
CA SER A 147 8.88 -0.79 -14.97
C SER A 147 7.41 -0.67 -14.57
N LYS A 148 7.13 -0.48 -13.26
CA LYS A 148 5.79 -0.28 -12.73
C LYS A 148 5.50 1.19 -12.36
N THR A 149 6.49 2.08 -12.53
CA THR A 149 6.32 3.50 -12.27
C THR A 149 5.66 4.17 -13.47
N THR A 150 4.51 4.76 -13.28
CA THR A 150 3.73 5.40 -14.36
C THR A 150 3.13 6.72 -13.92
N TYR A 151 3.04 7.66 -14.86
CA TYR A 151 2.24 8.87 -14.75
C TYR A 151 1.29 8.92 -15.95
N LYS A 152 0.00 8.92 -15.71
CA LYS A 152 -1.02 8.83 -16.77
C LYS A 152 -2.11 9.87 -16.56
N SER A 153 -2.74 10.28 -17.68
CA SER A 153 -3.98 11.03 -17.67
C SER A 153 -5.11 10.21 -18.29
N GLY A 154 -6.32 10.31 -17.75
CA GLY A 154 -7.50 9.60 -18.23
C GLY A 154 -7.68 8.22 -17.60
N ILE A 155 -8.08 7.24 -18.42
CA ILE A 155 -8.40 5.88 -17.95
C ILE A 155 -7.13 5.21 -17.41
N THR A 156 -7.20 4.72 -16.18
CA THR A 156 -6.10 4.00 -15.53
C THR A 156 -6.62 2.81 -14.72
N GLU A 157 -5.72 1.92 -14.35
CA GLU A 157 -6.00 0.79 -13.47
C GLU A 157 -5.30 1.04 -12.12
N ILE A 158 -6.04 0.88 -11.02
CA ILE A 158 -5.51 1.00 -9.65
C ILE A 158 -5.87 -0.27 -8.90
N THR A 159 -4.88 -1.01 -8.44
CA THR A 159 -5.03 -2.28 -7.68
C THR A 159 -6.04 -3.26 -8.28
N GLY A 160 -6.01 -3.44 -9.61
CA GLY A 160 -6.89 -4.35 -10.33
C GLY A 160 -8.30 -3.81 -10.64
N VAL A 161 -8.54 -2.52 -10.38
CA VAL A 161 -9.79 -1.83 -10.68
C VAL A 161 -9.55 -0.79 -11.77
N LYS A 162 -10.27 -0.91 -12.89
CA LYS A 162 -10.20 0.05 -13.99
C LYS A 162 -11.04 1.29 -13.66
N MET A 163 -10.38 2.43 -13.65
CA MET A 163 -10.99 3.72 -13.40
C MET A 163 -11.43 4.35 -14.73
N LEU A 164 -12.71 4.58 -14.87
CA LEU A 164 -13.32 5.36 -15.94
C LEU A 164 -13.68 6.75 -15.38
N ASN A 165 -13.93 7.74 -16.24
CA ASN A 165 -14.14 9.14 -15.81
C ASN A 165 -15.09 9.31 -14.62
N ASN A 166 -16.23 8.60 -14.58
CA ASN A 166 -17.17 8.64 -13.45
C ASN A 166 -17.63 7.27 -12.95
N SER A 167 -17.01 6.18 -13.42
CA SER A 167 -17.34 4.82 -13.03
C SER A 167 -16.09 4.00 -12.76
N MET A 168 -16.28 2.87 -12.11
CA MET A 168 -15.24 1.87 -11.85
C MET A 168 -15.73 0.54 -12.38
N THR A 169 -14.85 -0.25 -12.97
CA THR A 169 -15.15 -1.61 -13.40
C THR A 169 -13.98 -2.53 -13.04
N VAL A 170 -14.25 -3.79 -12.82
CA VAL A 170 -13.19 -4.80 -12.64
C VAL A 170 -12.45 -4.99 -13.95
N THR A 171 -11.15 -5.22 -13.87
CA THR A 171 -10.36 -5.52 -15.07
C THR A 171 -10.74 -6.85 -15.67
N ASP A 172 -10.56 -7.01 -16.99
CA ASP A 172 -10.84 -8.27 -17.70
C ASP A 172 -10.05 -9.44 -17.10
N LYS A 173 -8.81 -9.19 -16.65
CA LYS A 173 -8.00 -10.18 -15.92
C LYS A 173 -8.67 -10.68 -14.65
N PHE A 174 -9.29 -9.80 -13.90
CA PHE A 174 -10.01 -10.16 -12.67
C PHE A 174 -11.30 -10.90 -13.00
N ARG A 175 -12.00 -10.48 -14.06
CA ARG A 175 -13.23 -11.14 -14.56
C ARG A 175 -12.93 -12.57 -14.99
N ILE A 176 -11.90 -12.76 -15.82
CA ILE A 176 -11.47 -14.10 -16.30
C ILE A 176 -11.04 -14.98 -15.11
N LYS A 177 -10.31 -14.41 -14.15
CA LYS A 177 -9.92 -15.15 -12.94
C LYS A 177 -11.14 -15.58 -12.14
N PHE A 178 -12.09 -14.68 -11.92
CA PHE A 178 -13.32 -14.95 -11.20
C PHE A 178 -14.19 -16.01 -11.92
N ASP A 179 -14.33 -15.93 -13.23
CA ASP A 179 -15.07 -16.89 -14.04
C ASP A 179 -14.39 -18.29 -14.02
N ASN A 180 -13.06 -18.35 -14.05
CA ASN A 180 -12.30 -19.60 -13.91
C ASN A 180 -12.38 -20.18 -12.50
N GLU A 181 -12.43 -19.34 -11.47
CA GLU A 181 -12.57 -19.74 -10.07
C GLU A 181 -13.99 -20.22 -9.74
N LEU A 182 -15.04 -19.63 -10.33
CA LEU A 182 -16.42 -20.09 -10.21
C LEU A 182 -16.62 -21.51 -10.79
N ASN A 183 -15.80 -21.91 -11.74
CA ASN A 183 -15.83 -23.26 -12.33
C ASN A 183 -15.07 -24.32 -11.49
N SER A 184 -14.44 -23.94 -10.38
CA SER A 184 -13.80 -24.86 -9.42
C SER A 184 -14.64 -24.89 -8.13
N GLU A 185 -15.24 -26.04 -7.80
CA GLU A 185 -16.10 -26.25 -6.60
C GLU A 185 -15.45 -25.87 -5.26
N ALA A 186 -14.12 -25.81 -5.22
CA ALA A 186 -13.36 -25.45 -4.01
C ALA A 186 -13.43 -23.96 -3.67
N THR A 187 -13.66 -23.09 -4.66
CA THR A 187 -13.61 -21.63 -4.51
C THR A 187 -14.96 -21.02 -4.17
N VAL A 188 -16.06 -21.67 -4.57
CA VAL A 188 -17.44 -21.24 -4.26
C VAL A 188 -17.67 -21.19 -2.74
N LYS A 189 -17.11 -22.12 -1.96
CA LYS A 189 -17.17 -22.12 -0.50
C LYS A 189 -16.34 -21.01 0.17
N GLY A 190 -15.27 -20.54 -0.47
CA GLY A 190 -14.43 -19.46 0.05
C GLY A 190 -15.05 -18.07 -0.15
N LEU A 191 -15.80 -17.87 -1.24
CA LEU A 191 -16.42 -16.58 -1.57
C LEU A 191 -17.70 -16.28 -0.78
N GLN A 192 -18.34 -17.30 -0.16
CA GLN A 192 -19.51 -17.13 0.69
C GLN A 192 -19.16 -16.56 2.10
N ASN A 193 -17.89 -16.46 2.44
CA ASN A 193 -17.40 -15.98 3.74
C ASN A 193 -16.74 -14.58 3.69
N TYR A 194 -16.90 -13.83 2.60
CA TYR A 194 -16.51 -12.43 2.45
C TYR A 194 -17.78 -11.53 2.23
#